data_c1b45d80d3b99e83af65b425a2780455
#
_entry.id   c1b45d80d3b99e83af65b425a2780455
#
_cell.length_a   1.000
_cell.length_b   1.000
_cell.length_c   1.000
_cell.angle_alpha   90.00
_cell.angle_beta   90.00
_cell.angle_gamma   90.00
#
_symmetry.space_group_name_H-M   'P 1'
#
loop_
_entity.id
_entity.type
_entity.pdbx_description
1 polymer ?
#
loop_
_entity_poly.entity_id
_entity_poly.type
_entity_poly.pdbx_seq_one_letter_code
_entity_poly.pdbx_strand_id
1 'polypeptide(L)'
;LYDFKNIIVSNEASSDEANLKWKGLEINHQYSKTSQFEKDFRNYSKKYLTTSTNYFSFLRNKGELEIAEIFSKMPKYHKLFRSCNKRSLRDKSLKGSKENVWCGKCAKCVSTYLILYPFLGRKVEKIFGKNLLEDESLITVVESLLGKKMAKPFECVATRYEIKTAIALGIEKAKKEGQKITRVFQRFET
;
A
#
# COMPACT_ATOMS: atom_id res chain seq x y z
N LEU A 1 -16.67 28.27 -13.03
CA LEU A 1 -16.15 27.37 -11.97
C LEU A 1 -17.28 26.47 -11.54
N TYR A 2 -16.98 25.17 -11.39
CA TYR A 2 -17.96 24.20 -10.92
C TYR A 2 -18.22 24.41 -9.42
N ASP A 3 -19.47 24.41 -9.00
CA ASP A 3 -19.86 24.54 -7.58
C ASP A 3 -19.92 23.17 -6.89
N PHE A 4 -18.74 22.56 -6.67
CA PHE A 4 -18.64 21.29 -5.97
C PHE A 4 -18.76 21.48 -4.44
N LYS A 5 -19.74 20.84 -3.84
CA LYS A 5 -19.94 20.84 -2.37
C LYS A 5 -18.97 19.93 -1.63
N ASN A 6 -18.44 18.91 -2.30
CA ASN A 6 -17.55 17.92 -1.69
C ASN A 6 -16.31 17.67 -2.53
N ILE A 7 -15.15 17.71 -1.90
CA ILE A 7 -13.87 17.23 -2.41
C ILE A 7 -13.53 15.97 -1.64
N ILE A 8 -13.65 14.82 -2.32
CA ILE A 8 -13.44 13.51 -1.69
C ILE A 8 -12.08 12.97 -2.13
N VAL A 9 -11.26 12.61 -1.14
CA VAL A 9 -9.97 11.95 -1.37
C VAL A 9 -10.03 10.52 -0.83
N SER A 10 -9.03 9.69 -1.12
CA SER A 10 -8.97 8.28 -0.72
C SER A 10 -7.74 7.98 0.14
N ASN A 11 -7.39 8.91 1.04
CA ASN A 11 -6.33 8.67 2.00
C ASN A 11 -6.82 7.70 3.08
N GLU A 12 -6.06 6.68 3.33
CA GLU A 12 -6.33 5.61 4.29
C GLU A 12 -5.70 5.90 5.67
N ALA A 13 -6.11 5.15 6.70
CA ALA A 13 -5.56 5.26 8.05
C ALA A 13 -4.06 4.93 8.11
N SER A 14 -3.59 4.00 7.28
CA SER A 14 -2.18 3.59 7.23
C SER A 14 -1.22 4.73 6.87
N SER A 15 -1.73 5.80 6.24
CA SER A 15 -0.95 6.99 5.90
C SER A 15 -0.49 7.81 7.12
N ASP A 16 -1.07 7.57 8.29
CA ASP A 16 -0.68 8.24 9.54
C ASP A 16 0.64 7.71 10.10
N GLU A 17 1.11 6.51 9.69
CA GLU A 17 2.35 5.95 10.20
C GLU A 17 3.59 6.68 9.67
N ALA A 18 4.40 7.24 10.58
CA ALA A 18 5.66 7.90 10.25
C ALA A 18 6.72 6.92 9.70
N ASN A 19 7.59 7.41 8.80
CA ASN A 19 8.70 6.63 8.25
C ASN A 19 9.82 6.42 9.26
N LEU A 20 10.13 7.46 10.04
CA LEU A 20 11.17 7.41 11.06
C LEU A 20 10.91 8.44 12.15
N LYS A 21 11.63 8.29 13.27
CA LYS A 21 11.69 9.28 14.35
C LYS A 21 13.05 9.95 14.33
N TRP A 22 13.09 11.29 14.25
CA TRP A 22 14.32 12.07 14.21
C TRP A 22 14.27 13.18 15.26
N LYS A 23 15.23 13.19 16.18
CA LYS A 23 15.30 14.18 17.29
C LYS A 23 13.97 14.36 18.03
N GLY A 24 13.26 13.26 18.29
CA GLY A 24 11.95 13.26 18.95
C GLY A 24 10.74 13.57 18.07
N LEU A 25 10.95 13.97 16.81
CA LEU A 25 9.89 14.28 15.86
C LEU A 25 9.60 13.09 14.95
N GLU A 26 8.34 12.87 14.65
CA GLU A 26 7.90 11.89 13.65
C GLU A 26 8.00 12.50 12.25
N ILE A 27 8.76 11.83 11.38
CA ILE A 27 8.93 12.24 9.98
C ILE A 27 8.09 11.35 9.10
N ASN A 28 7.09 11.95 8.47
CA ASN A 28 6.19 11.28 7.54
C ASN A 28 6.27 11.94 6.15
N HIS A 29 6.80 11.20 5.14
CA HIS A 29 6.95 11.72 3.77
C HIS A 29 5.61 11.99 3.08
N GLN A 30 4.51 11.44 3.60
CA GLN A 30 3.16 11.63 3.09
C GLN A 30 2.26 12.40 4.06
N TYR A 31 2.83 13.37 4.80
CA TYR A 31 2.09 14.18 5.78
C TYR A 31 0.78 14.75 5.24
N SER A 32 0.76 15.18 3.98
CA SER A 32 -0.44 15.70 3.31
C SER A 32 -1.58 14.67 3.15
N LYS A 33 -1.32 13.40 3.44
CA LYS A 33 -2.33 12.34 3.44
C LYS A 33 -2.79 11.95 4.85
N THR A 34 -2.17 12.49 5.89
CA THR A 34 -2.50 12.15 7.27
C THR A 34 -3.86 12.69 7.72
N SER A 35 -4.40 12.08 8.75
CA SER A 35 -5.62 12.55 9.43
C SER A 35 -5.41 13.94 10.04
N GLN A 36 -4.21 14.23 10.56
CA GLN A 36 -3.87 15.54 11.09
C GLN A 36 -3.93 16.61 9.99
N PHE A 37 -3.26 16.37 8.84
CA PHE A 37 -3.33 17.30 7.71
C PHE A 37 -4.78 17.52 7.24
N GLU A 38 -5.58 16.46 7.12
CA GLU A 38 -6.97 16.57 6.71
C GLU A 38 -7.77 17.49 7.64
N LYS A 39 -7.58 17.32 8.96
CA LYS A 39 -8.21 18.18 9.96
C LYS A 39 -7.76 19.63 9.83
N ASP A 40 -6.47 19.87 9.73
CA ASP A 40 -5.90 21.22 9.65
C ASP A 40 -6.29 21.92 8.36
N PHE A 41 -6.23 21.21 7.23
CA PHE A 41 -6.64 21.74 5.93
C PHE A 41 -8.15 22.06 5.89
N ARG A 42 -8.99 21.23 6.51
CA ARG A 42 -10.43 21.49 6.64
C ARG A 42 -10.71 22.76 7.44
N ASN A 43 -10.00 22.95 8.55
CA ASN A 43 -10.12 24.15 9.38
C ASN A 43 -9.63 25.40 8.63
N TYR A 44 -8.49 25.30 7.96
CA TYR A 44 -7.95 26.37 7.12
C TYR A 44 -8.91 26.75 5.99
N SER A 45 -9.41 25.74 5.27
CA SER A 45 -10.36 25.96 4.17
C SER A 45 -11.62 26.69 4.62
N LYS A 46 -12.22 26.25 5.74
CA LYS A 46 -13.43 26.90 6.28
C LYS A 46 -13.18 28.35 6.71
N LYS A 47 -11.98 28.63 7.22
CA LYS A 47 -11.66 29.96 7.72
C LYS A 47 -11.29 30.95 6.62
N TYR A 48 -10.58 30.48 5.58
CA TYR A 48 -9.93 31.39 4.63
C TYR A 48 -10.33 31.21 3.15
N LEU A 49 -10.92 30.06 2.79
CA LEU A 49 -11.20 29.76 1.37
C LEU A 49 -12.70 29.68 1.08
N THR A 50 -13.43 28.79 1.79
CA THR A 50 -14.85 28.53 1.51
C THR A 50 -15.53 27.86 2.71
N THR A 51 -16.78 28.27 2.97
CA THR A 51 -17.62 27.61 3.98
C THR A 51 -18.54 26.55 3.38
N SER A 52 -18.70 26.53 2.06
CA SER A 52 -19.66 25.68 1.34
C SER A 52 -19.08 24.35 0.86
N THR A 53 -17.74 24.20 0.79
CA THR A 53 -17.09 23.00 0.28
C THR A 53 -16.49 22.18 1.41
N ASN A 54 -16.84 20.89 1.45
CA ASN A 54 -16.27 19.92 2.39
C ASN A 54 -15.10 19.17 1.74
N TYR A 55 -13.98 19.07 2.47
CA TYR A 55 -12.83 18.22 2.13
C TYR A 55 -12.73 17.08 3.13
N PHE A 56 -12.73 15.83 2.64
CA PHE A 56 -12.58 14.66 3.51
C PHE A 56 -12.10 13.42 2.76
N SER A 57 -11.52 12.47 3.50
CA SER A 57 -11.17 11.17 2.94
C SER A 57 -12.26 10.14 3.18
N PHE A 58 -12.69 9.48 2.09
CA PHE A 58 -13.68 8.41 2.15
C PHE A 58 -13.13 7.13 2.82
N LEU A 59 -11.81 6.90 2.72
CA LEU A 59 -11.16 5.72 3.27
C LEU A 59 -10.48 5.95 4.62
N ARG A 60 -10.69 7.11 5.26
CA ARG A 60 -9.97 7.49 6.48
C ARG A 60 -10.00 6.44 7.61
N ASN A 61 -11.10 5.72 7.75
CA ASN A 61 -11.30 4.73 8.80
C ASN A 61 -10.86 3.32 8.40
N LYS A 62 -10.13 3.17 7.28
CA LYS A 62 -9.67 1.87 6.79
C LYS A 62 -8.16 1.83 6.63
N GLY A 63 -7.56 0.71 7.07
CA GLY A 63 -6.17 0.41 6.78
C GLY A 63 -5.98 -0.17 5.37
N GLU A 64 -4.73 -0.17 4.87
CA GLU A 64 -4.41 -0.76 3.55
C GLU A 64 -4.76 -2.25 3.49
N LEU A 65 -4.65 -3.00 4.58
CA LEU A 65 -5.01 -4.43 4.64
C LEU A 65 -6.52 -4.65 4.48
N GLU A 66 -7.36 -3.84 5.12
CA GLU A 66 -8.82 -3.89 4.94
C GLU A 66 -9.22 -3.49 3.52
N ILE A 67 -8.56 -2.48 2.95
CA ILE A 67 -8.78 -2.06 1.57
C ILE A 67 -8.40 -3.19 0.61
N ALA A 68 -7.29 -3.91 0.87
CA ALA A 68 -6.88 -5.06 0.09
C ALA A 68 -7.92 -6.19 0.13
N GLU A 69 -8.53 -6.45 1.29
CA GLU A 69 -9.64 -7.39 1.41
C GLU A 69 -10.83 -7.00 0.54
N ILE A 70 -11.28 -5.74 0.63
CA ILE A 70 -12.41 -5.23 -0.17
C ILE A 70 -12.07 -5.33 -1.66
N PHE A 71 -10.87 -4.89 -2.06
CA PHE A 71 -10.40 -4.90 -3.44
C PHE A 71 -10.28 -6.32 -4.01
N SER A 72 -9.90 -7.30 -3.18
CA SER A 72 -9.81 -8.71 -3.60
C SER A 72 -11.14 -9.27 -4.15
N LYS A 73 -12.27 -8.72 -3.67
CA LYS A 73 -13.63 -9.08 -4.10
C LYS A 73 -14.07 -8.38 -5.40
N MET A 74 -13.18 -7.58 -6.03
CA MET A 74 -13.45 -6.79 -7.22
C MET A 74 -12.59 -7.21 -8.42
N PRO A 75 -12.68 -8.46 -8.93
CA PRO A 75 -11.72 -9.03 -9.90
C PRO A 75 -11.64 -8.26 -11.22
N LYS A 76 -12.70 -7.57 -11.62
CA LYS A 76 -12.72 -6.74 -12.85
C LYS A 76 -11.69 -5.61 -12.83
N TYR A 77 -11.29 -5.13 -11.64
CA TYR A 77 -10.34 -4.04 -11.48
C TYR A 77 -8.88 -4.51 -11.30
N HIS A 78 -8.65 -5.80 -11.02
CA HIS A 78 -7.30 -6.31 -10.74
C HIS A 78 -6.33 -6.07 -11.89
N LYS A 79 -6.79 -6.11 -13.15
CA LYS A 79 -5.95 -5.84 -14.33
C LYS A 79 -5.71 -4.35 -14.59
N LEU A 80 -6.53 -3.47 -14.01
CA LEU A 80 -6.46 -2.02 -14.20
C LEU A 80 -5.65 -1.34 -13.11
N PHE A 81 -5.50 -2.00 -11.97
CA PHE A 81 -4.82 -1.47 -10.80
C PHE A 81 -3.33 -1.32 -11.03
N ARG A 82 -2.80 -0.13 -10.73
CA ARG A 82 -1.40 0.23 -10.93
C ARG A 82 -0.94 1.15 -9.81
N SER A 83 0.13 0.77 -9.10
CA SER A 83 0.68 1.54 -7.99
C SER A 83 2.21 1.44 -7.87
N CYS A 84 2.89 0.96 -8.92
CA CYS A 84 4.34 0.84 -8.92
C CYS A 84 5.03 2.20 -9.04
N ASN A 85 5.92 2.55 -8.12
CA ASN A 85 6.64 3.82 -8.14
C ASN A 85 7.73 3.89 -9.21
N LYS A 86 8.28 2.74 -9.66
CA LYS A 86 9.35 2.68 -10.68
C LYS A 86 8.81 2.60 -12.11
N ARG A 87 7.62 2.01 -12.30
CA ARG A 87 6.96 1.90 -13.61
C ARG A 87 5.68 2.71 -13.59
N SER A 88 5.81 4.02 -13.61
CA SER A 88 4.65 4.91 -13.63
C SER A 88 4.02 4.98 -15.03
N LEU A 89 2.77 5.46 -15.09
CA LEU A 89 2.08 5.77 -16.37
C LEU A 89 2.85 6.76 -17.29
N ARG A 90 3.88 7.44 -16.75
CA ARG A 90 4.75 8.35 -17.49
C ARG A 90 5.91 7.65 -18.20
N ASP A 91 6.15 6.37 -17.91
CA ASP A 91 7.17 5.58 -18.60
C ASP A 91 6.72 5.34 -20.05
N LYS A 92 7.27 6.16 -20.97
CA LYS A 92 6.93 6.09 -22.39
C LYS A 92 7.32 4.76 -23.03
N SER A 93 8.27 4.03 -22.44
CA SER A 93 8.69 2.71 -22.94
C SER A 93 7.58 1.65 -22.76
N LEU A 94 6.62 1.89 -21.88
CA LEU A 94 5.49 1.00 -21.60
C LEU A 94 4.21 1.35 -22.37
N LYS A 95 4.23 2.43 -23.18
CA LYS A 95 3.09 2.77 -24.03
C LYS A 95 2.88 1.69 -25.09
N GLY A 96 1.75 0.98 -24.98
CA GLY A 96 1.36 -0.06 -25.94
C GLY A 96 1.96 -1.43 -25.65
N SER A 97 2.87 -1.60 -24.68
CA SER A 97 3.38 -2.92 -24.31
C SER A 97 2.33 -3.68 -23.47
N LYS A 98 2.18 -4.98 -23.77
CA LYS A 98 1.46 -5.93 -22.90
C LYS A 98 2.26 -6.28 -21.63
N GLU A 99 3.39 -5.61 -21.40
CA GLU A 99 4.28 -5.89 -20.29
C GLU A 99 3.68 -5.52 -18.94
N ASN A 100 4.09 -6.27 -17.95
CA ASN A 100 3.66 -6.11 -16.59
C ASN A 100 4.08 -4.74 -16.03
N VAL A 101 3.12 -3.94 -15.66
CA VAL A 101 3.29 -2.59 -15.10
C VAL A 101 3.86 -2.58 -13.68
N TRP A 102 4.06 -3.73 -13.07
CA TRP A 102 4.67 -3.88 -11.77
C TRP A 102 6.16 -4.25 -11.91
N CYS A 103 7.08 -3.47 -11.33
CA CYS A 103 8.50 -3.83 -11.37
C CYS A 103 8.82 -5.05 -10.50
N GLY A 104 8.00 -5.35 -9.50
CA GLY A 104 8.15 -6.46 -8.57
C GLY A 104 9.37 -6.37 -7.64
N LYS A 105 10.01 -5.19 -7.52
CA LYS A 105 11.24 -5.01 -6.72
C LYS A 105 11.18 -3.82 -5.76
N CYS A 106 10.36 -2.80 -6.01
CA CYS A 106 10.25 -1.66 -5.09
C CYS A 106 9.38 -2.00 -3.88
N ALA A 107 9.52 -1.21 -2.81
CA ALA A 107 8.79 -1.43 -1.58
C ALA A 107 7.27 -1.39 -1.79
N LYS A 108 6.77 -0.51 -2.69
CA LYS A 108 5.33 -0.47 -3.02
C LYS A 108 4.85 -1.76 -3.68
N CYS A 109 5.62 -2.34 -4.62
CA CYS A 109 5.25 -3.63 -5.22
C CYS A 109 5.20 -4.75 -4.19
N VAL A 110 6.22 -4.84 -3.34
CA VAL A 110 6.32 -5.90 -2.31
C VAL A 110 5.22 -5.75 -1.26
N SER A 111 5.00 -4.53 -0.75
CA SER A 111 3.93 -4.24 0.21
C SER A 111 2.56 -4.61 -0.38
N THR A 112 2.26 -4.14 -1.59
CA THR A 112 0.97 -4.41 -2.25
C THR A 112 0.76 -5.91 -2.49
N TYR A 113 1.81 -6.63 -2.88
CA TYR A 113 1.75 -8.09 -3.06
C TYR A 113 1.43 -8.78 -1.72
N LEU A 114 2.16 -8.43 -0.65
CA LEU A 114 1.98 -9.02 0.66
C LEU A 114 0.57 -8.81 1.22
N ILE A 115 0.02 -7.58 1.15
CA ILE A 115 -1.32 -7.30 1.69
C ILE A 115 -2.46 -7.93 0.87
N LEU A 116 -2.24 -8.22 -0.42
CA LEU A 116 -3.23 -8.90 -1.26
C LEU A 116 -3.19 -10.43 -1.13
N TYR A 117 -2.03 -11.00 -0.79
CA TYR A 117 -1.83 -12.46 -0.75
C TYR A 117 -2.78 -13.19 0.22
N PRO A 118 -3.07 -12.71 1.43
CA PRO A 118 -4.00 -13.36 2.36
C PRO A 118 -5.39 -13.62 1.76
N PHE A 119 -5.82 -12.74 0.86
CA PHE A 119 -7.17 -12.79 0.28
C PHE A 119 -7.19 -13.50 -1.08
N LEU A 120 -6.16 -13.31 -1.90
CA LEU A 120 -6.09 -13.83 -3.26
C LEU A 120 -5.28 -15.12 -3.39
N GLY A 121 -4.40 -15.44 -2.41
CA GLY A 121 -3.45 -16.52 -2.54
C GLY A 121 -2.59 -16.33 -3.79
N ARG A 122 -2.25 -17.43 -4.46
CA ARG A 122 -1.46 -17.38 -5.70
C ARG A 122 -2.11 -16.64 -6.88
N LYS A 123 -3.41 -16.31 -6.78
CA LYS A 123 -4.06 -15.48 -7.82
C LYS A 123 -3.42 -14.09 -7.94
N VAL A 124 -2.76 -13.59 -6.89
CA VAL A 124 -2.01 -12.34 -6.92
C VAL A 124 -0.89 -12.34 -7.98
N GLU A 125 -0.33 -13.51 -8.32
CA GLU A 125 0.67 -13.67 -9.37
C GLU A 125 0.16 -13.17 -10.74
N LYS A 126 -1.15 -13.31 -11.02
CA LYS A 126 -1.78 -12.81 -12.26
C LYS A 126 -1.78 -11.28 -12.36
N ILE A 127 -1.72 -10.58 -11.21
CA ILE A 127 -1.65 -9.12 -11.15
C ILE A 127 -0.21 -8.65 -11.39
N PHE A 128 0.77 -9.36 -10.80
CA PHE A 128 2.17 -8.98 -10.82
C PHE A 128 2.99 -9.64 -11.92
N GLY A 129 2.44 -10.67 -12.60
CA GLY A 129 3.10 -11.43 -13.67
C GLY A 129 4.14 -12.41 -13.17
N LYS A 130 4.36 -12.52 -11.85
CA LYS A 130 5.30 -13.45 -11.22
C LYS A 130 5.00 -13.65 -9.73
N ASN A 131 5.57 -14.71 -9.16
CA ASN A 131 5.55 -14.91 -7.71
C ASN A 131 6.70 -14.11 -7.05
N LEU A 132 6.36 -13.05 -6.31
CA LEU A 132 7.36 -12.24 -5.62
C LEU A 132 7.91 -12.95 -4.36
N LEU A 133 7.16 -13.89 -3.79
CA LEU A 133 7.56 -14.56 -2.55
C LEU A 133 8.62 -15.66 -2.76
N GLU A 134 8.95 -16.00 -4.01
CA GLU A 134 10.06 -16.90 -4.33
C GLU A 134 11.40 -16.16 -4.55
N ASP A 135 11.37 -14.82 -4.61
CA ASP A 135 12.56 -14.00 -4.84
C ASP A 135 13.22 -13.63 -3.50
N GLU A 136 14.25 -14.36 -3.10
CA GLU A 136 14.98 -14.14 -1.84
C GLU A 136 15.59 -12.73 -1.73
N SER A 137 15.91 -12.10 -2.87
CA SER A 137 16.43 -10.72 -2.88
C SER A 137 15.46 -9.71 -2.27
N LEU A 138 14.18 -10.07 -2.17
CA LEU A 138 13.13 -9.22 -1.58
C LEU A 138 13.05 -9.31 -0.05
N ILE A 139 13.75 -10.26 0.58
CA ILE A 139 13.77 -10.41 2.06
C ILE A 139 14.20 -9.10 2.72
N THR A 140 15.23 -8.44 2.19
CA THR A 140 15.71 -7.15 2.73
C THR A 140 14.68 -6.03 2.59
N VAL A 141 13.85 -6.08 1.55
CA VAL A 141 12.75 -5.12 1.36
C VAL A 141 11.65 -5.39 2.39
N VAL A 142 11.30 -6.66 2.62
CA VAL A 142 10.30 -7.05 3.64
C VAL A 142 10.79 -6.66 5.04
N GLU A 143 12.05 -6.90 5.37
CA GLU A 143 12.65 -6.46 6.65
C GLU A 143 12.56 -4.94 6.85
N SER A 144 12.77 -4.16 5.77
CA SER A 144 12.59 -2.71 5.81
C SER A 144 11.12 -2.32 6.03
N LEU A 145 10.17 -3.00 5.38
CA LEU A 145 8.74 -2.80 5.59
C LEU A 145 8.30 -3.13 7.03
N LEU A 146 8.92 -4.14 7.65
CA LEU A 146 8.69 -4.53 9.05
C LEU A 146 9.36 -3.59 10.07
N GLY A 147 10.12 -2.58 9.61
CA GLY A 147 10.82 -1.65 10.48
C GLY A 147 12.07 -2.23 11.17
N LYS A 148 12.64 -3.35 10.65
CA LYS A 148 13.90 -3.92 11.14
C LYS A 148 15.12 -3.07 10.75
N LYS A 149 14.93 -2.03 9.94
CA LYS A 149 15.92 -0.99 9.61
C LYS A 149 15.54 0.32 10.28
N MET A 150 16.48 1.26 10.32
CA MET A 150 16.32 2.56 11.00
C MET A 150 15.14 3.39 10.46
N ALA A 151 14.81 3.25 9.19
CA ALA A 151 13.67 3.93 8.56
C ALA A 151 12.80 2.96 7.76
N LYS A 152 11.48 3.16 7.82
CA LYS A 152 10.53 2.58 6.87
C LYS A 152 10.76 3.20 5.48
N PRO A 153 10.56 2.46 4.37
CA PRO A 153 10.71 3.04 3.03
C PRO A 153 9.92 4.34 2.86
N PHE A 154 10.52 5.33 2.19
CA PHE A 154 9.84 6.59 1.81
C PHE A 154 8.94 6.36 0.58
N GLU A 155 8.07 5.38 0.70
CA GLU A 155 7.05 5.01 -0.28
C GLU A 155 5.71 4.84 0.44
N CYS A 156 4.60 5.10 -0.26
CA CYS A 156 3.26 4.87 0.29
C CYS A 156 3.01 3.36 0.39
N VAL A 157 3.26 2.78 1.54
CA VAL A 157 3.18 1.35 1.83
C VAL A 157 2.42 1.12 3.13
N ALA A 158 1.84 -0.07 3.28
CA ALA A 158 1.12 -0.48 4.48
C ALA A 158 1.96 -0.28 5.76
N THR A 159 1.30 -0.16 6.90
CA THR A 159 1.98 -0.04 8.20
C THR A 159 2.80 -1.29 8.52
N ARG A 160 3.76 -1.14 9.45
CA ARG A 160 4.55 -2.29 9.94
C ARG A 160 3.65 -3.38 10.50
N TYR A 161 2.61 -2.98 11.22
CA TYR A 161 1.63 -3.91 11.79
C TYR A 161 0.87 -4.66 10.70
N GLU A 162 0.39 -3.96 9.67
CA GLU A 162 -0.34 -4.57 8.55
C GLU A 162 0.55 -5.53 7.74
N ILE A 163 1.82 -5.19 7.50
CA ILE A 163 2.77 -6.09 6.84
C ILE A 163 2.99 -7.35 7.68
N LYS A 164 3.19 -7.21 9.00
CA LYS A 164 3.35 -8.37 9.90
C LYS A 164 2.11 -9.27 9.86
N THR A 165 0.93 -8.67 9.94
CA THR A 165 -0.36 -9.37 9.89
C THR A 165 -0.56 -10.05 8.52
N ALA A 166 -0.24 -9.37 7.42
CA ALA A 166 -0.36 -9.93 6.08
C ALA A 166 0.55 -11.14 5.86
N ILE A 167 1.77 -11.11 6.41
CA ILE A 167 2.69 -12.27 6.37
C ILE A 167 2.10 -13.46 7.13
N ALA A 168 1.64 -13.24 8.37
CA ALA A 168 1.05 -14.31 9.19
C ALA A 168 -0.17 -14.94 8.51
N LEU A 169 -1.12 -14.12 8.05
CA LEU A 169 -2.30 -14.58 7.32
C LEU A 169 -1.95 -15.25 5.99
N GLY A 170 -0.91 -14.78 5.30
CA GLY A 170 -0.44 -15.36 4.06
C GLY A 170 0.15 -16.74 4.25
N ILE A 171 0.94 -16.97 5.32
CA ILE A 171 1.48 -18.27 5.70
C ILE A 171 0.34 -19.22 6.05
N GLU A 172 -0.60 -18.77 6.88
CA GLU A 172 -1.78 -19.55 7.27
C GLU A 172 -2.59 -20.00 6.03
N LYS A 173 -2.82 -19.06 5.11
CA LYS A 173 -3.51 -19.35 3.86
C LYS A 173 -2.78 -20.39 3.03
N ALA A 174 -1.47 -20.25 2.86
CA ALA A 174 -0.66 -21.20 2.10
C ALA A 174 -0.75 -22.61 2.72
N LYS A 175 -0.67 -22.72 4.05
CA LYS A 175 -0.83 -24.00 4.78
C LYS A 175 -2.23 -24.60 4.56
N LYS A 176 -3.29 -23.81 4.70
CA LYS A 176 -4.68 -24.25 4.49
C LYS A 176 -4.93 -24.75 3.07
N GLU A 177 -4.26 -24.14 2.08
CA GLU A 177 -4.38 -24.53 0.67
C GLU A 177 -3.40 -25.67 0.28
N GLY A 178 -2.66 -26.25 1.22
CA GLY A 178 -1.67 -27.31 0.97
C GLY A 178 -0.50 -26.86 0.08
N GLN A 179 -0.22 -25.56 0.03
CA GLN A 179 0.83 -25.00 -0.78
C GLN A 179 2.18 -25.06 -0.04
N LYS A 180 3.26 -25.28 -0.80
CA LYS A 180 4.62 -25.14 -0.26
C LYS A 180 4.82 -23.70 0.20
N ILE A 181 5.35 -23.54 1.42
CA ILE A 181 5.72 -22.21 1.94
C ILE A 181 6.86 -21.64 1.10
N THR A 182 6.65 -20.44 0.57
CA THR A 182 7.59 -19.75 -0.31
C THR A 182 8.81 -19.25 0.46
N ARG A 183 9.94 -19.02 -0.23
CA ARG A 183 11.23 -18.64 0.39
C ARG A 183 11.13 -17.40 1.27
N VAL A 184 10.40 -16.36 0.85
CA VAL A 184 10.20 -15.16 1.66
C VAL A 184 9.41 -15.51 2.93
N PHE A 185 8.34 -16.27 2.83
CA PHE A 185 7.55 -16.65 4.00
C PHE A 185 8.32 -17.54 4.98
N GLN A 186 9.14 -18.48 4.49
CA GLN A 186 10.00 -19.31 5.35
C GLN A 186 10.90 -18.46 6.27
N ARG A 187 11.40 -17.32 5.78
CA ARG A 187 12.25 -16.41 6.57
C ARG A 187 11.51 -15.75 7.74
N PHE A 188 10.19 -15.62 7.64
CA PHE A 188 9.34 -14.95 8.65
C PHE A 188 8.34 -15.88 9.33
N GLU A 189 8.40 -17.18 9.03
CA GLU A 189 7.66 -18.21 9.74
C GLU A 189 8.31 -18.42 11.11
N THR A 190 7.62 -18.05 12.18
CA THR A 190 8.05 -18.21 13.59
C THR A 190 7.16 -19.20 14.32
#